data_2f4f2c2a0c4fbfc8cd6653b808a1908e
#
_entry.id   2f4f2c2a0c4fbfc8cd6653b808a1908e
#
_cell.length_a   1.000
_cell.length_b   1.000
_cell.length_c   1.000
_cell.angle_alpha   90.00
_cell.angle_beta   90.00
_cell.angle_gamma   90.00
#
_symmetry.space_group_name_H-M   'P 1'
#
loop_
_entity.id
_entity.type
_entity.pdbx_description
1 polymer ?
#
loop_
_entity_poly.entity_id
_entity_poly.type
_entity_poly.pdbx_seq_one_letter_code
_entity_poly.pdbx_strand_id
1 'polypeptide(L)'
;MNRFAIEDKPAILNPADSIGRWVLAMAVSLLSVLGVHGEIIVPKALGQSPSEYRLRERSIVQRGDRLERTEETTSWDAARTAVIVCDVWDYHHSVNAVRRLEEMLPSMEKLLQTARQSGSVIIHAPSDCMPHYAEHPARLRAIGAPKVDLPRNIASWNCKTLTEALGEYPLDQSDGGQDDDPQEHRLWADKLKALGRNSDLPWKSQNPAIVIDASKDYISDKGDEVWAILKSRKIEQVIMIGVHTNMCVLGRPFGLRQLASNGMKVVLVRDLTDCMYNPKQWPYVDHYSGNDLMIAYVEQYVCPTICSDQIHGGMPVAFSGDLRAKKDLLPSEVPRSKDSAVAWSLTPWKEVLDHPFSQGATRPLVRCSLRIPPESFSGPIVLSHPRIRKAWLNGHPMEIAKGQNLPTTFAIDFAHTFGNDDANVLVLEIDTSLGLQDPQVQATDLGPMVRGPTGSISLSGRWQIKTPSDPADTNLPLPAKFALPPAVYYTLETP
;
A
#
# COMPACT_ATOMS: atom_id res chain seq x y z
N MET A 1 -19.41 -63.63 -19.94
CA MET A 1 -20.83 -63.73 -20.30
C MET A 1 -21.58 -62.64 -19.58
N ASN A 2 -22.36 -61.96 -20.29
CA ASN A 2 -23.36 -60.91 -20.14
C ASN A 2 -22.90 -59.49 -20.52
N ARG A 3 -23.28 -59.17 -21.75
CA ARG A 3 -23.39 -57.82 -22.34
C ARG A 3 -24.66 -57.18 -21.77
N PHE A 4 -24.60 -55.89 -21.41
CA PHE A 4 -25.78 -55.03 -21.35
C PHE A 4 -25.62 -53.89 -22.36
N ALA A 5 -26.63 -53.77 -23.18
CA ALA A 5 -26.76 -52.82 -24.26
C ALA A 5 -27.07 -51.43 -23.72
N ILE A 6 -26.51 -50.40 -24.39
CA ILE A 6 -26.82 -48.97 -24.17
C ILE A 6 -28.00 -48.65 -25.13
N GLU A 7 -29.14 -48.27 -24.57
CA GLU A 7 -30.26 -47.71 -25.30
C GLU A 7 -30.06 -46.21 -25.49
N ASP A 8 -30.00 -45.77 -26.74
CA ASP A 8 -30.06 -44.36 -27.16
C ASP A 8 -31.47 -43.80 -26.89
N LYS A 9 -31.52 -42.73 -26.08
CA LYS A 9 -32.72 -41.87 -25.97
C LYS A 9 -32.58 -40.65 -26.89
N PRO A 10 -33.60 -40.30 -27.68
CA PRO A 10 -33.55 -39.12 -28.56
C PRO A 10 -33.62 -37.80 -27.77
N ALA A 11 -32.85 -36.83 -28.23
CA ALA A 11 -32.81 -35.48 -27.69
C ALA A 11 -34.17 -34.78 -27.89
N ILE A 12 -34.76 -34.29 -26.78
CA ILE A 12 -35.96 -33.46 -26.81
C ILE A 12 -35.54 -32.02 -27.13
N LEU A 13 -35.89 -31.54 -28.32
CA LEU A 13 -35.75 -30.14 -28.73
C LEU A 13 -36.74 -29.28 -27.95
N ASN A 14 -36.24 -28.23 -27.30
CA ASN A 14 -37.02 -27.27 -26.52
C ASN A 14 -37.79 -26.30 -27.47
N PRO A 15 -39.12 -26.19 -27.38
CA PRO A 15 -39.94 -25.42 -28.37
C PRO A 15 -39.86 -23.89 -28.22
N ALA A 16 -39.06 -23.36 -27.29
CA ALA A 16 -39.03 -21.93 -27.00
C ALA A 16 -38.27 -21.05 -28.03
N ASP A 17 -37.40 -21.64 -28.85
CA ASP A 17 -36.56 -20.87 -29.80
C ASP A 17 -37.22 -20.59 -31.16
N SER A 18 -38.37 -21.18 -31.46
CA SER A 18 -39.01 -21.02 -32.77
C SER A 18 -40.05 -19.87 -32.83
N ILE A 19 -40.60 -19.46 -31.72
CA ILE A 19 -41.66 -18.43 -31.67
C ILE A 19 -41.09 -17.01 -31.81
N GLY A 20 -39.90 -16.74 -31.31
CA GLY A 20 -39.27 -15.41 -31.37
C GLY A 20 -38.92 -14.95 -32.81
N ARG A 21 -38.61 -15.88 -33.70
CA ARG A 21 -38.20 -15.54 -35.09
C ARG A 21 -39.36 -15.20 -36.02
N TRP A 22 -40.57 -15.73 -35.78
CA TRP A 22 -41.74 -15.47 -36.60
C TRP A 22 -42.46 -14.17 -36.25
N VAL A 23 -42.40 -13.73 -35.00
CA VAL A 23 -43.00 -12.46 -34.56
C VAL A 23 -42.24 -11.27 -35.13
N LEU A 24 -40.92 -11.37 -35.29
CA LEU A 24 -40.09 -10.30 -35.86
C LEU A 24 -40.29 -10.19 -37.39
N ALA A 25 -40.52 -11.30 -38.09
CA ALA A 25 -40.76 -11.33 -39.54
C ALA A 25 -42.13 -10.75 -39.91
N MET A 26 -43.17 -10.92 -39.10
CA MET A 26 -44.48 -10.34 -39.34
C MET A 26 -44.55 -8.83 -39.07
N ALA A 27 -43.80 -8.32 -38.10
CA ALA A 27 -43.78 -6.89 -37.81
C ALA A 27 -43.11 -6.06 -38.92
N VAL A 28 -42.12 -6.59 -39.60
CA VAL A 28 -41.42 -5.91 -40.71
C VAL A 28 -42.29 -5.89 -41.99
N SER A 29 -43.13 -6.92 -42.23
CA SER A 29 -44.00 -6.99 -43.40
C SER A 29 -45.23 -6.08 -43.34
N LEU A 30 -45.70 -5.66 -42.16
CA LEU A 30 -46.86 -4.76 -42.02
C LEU A 30 -46.47 -3.27 -42.14
N LEU A 31 -45.23 -2.91 -41.90
CA LEU A 31 -44.74 -1.50 -41.94
C LEU A 31 -44.47 -1.01 -43.38
N SER A 32 -44.27 -1.91 -44.34
CA SER A 32 -44.04 -1.54 -45.76
C SER A 32 -45.29 -1.11 -46.52
N VAL A 33 -46.47 -1.26 -45.97
CA VAL A 33 -47.75 -0.90 -46.61
C VAL A 33 -48.24 0.52 -46.25
N LEU A 34 -47.68 1.15 -45.22
CA LEU A 34 -48.16 2.44 -44.69
C LEU A 34 -47.31 3.65 -45.03
N GLY A 35 -46.23 3.52 -45.83
CA GLY A 35 -45.48 4.67 -46.39
C GLY A 35 -44.87 5.64 -45.35
N VAL A 36 -44.70 5.23 -44.09
CA VAL A 36 -44.10 6.04 -43.03
C VAL A 36 -42.59 5.80 -42.99
N HIS A 37 -41.80 6.71 -43.55
CA HIS A 37 -40.37 6.75 -43.41
C HIS A 37 -40.03 7.33 -42.03
N GLY A 38 -40.23 6.53 -40.98
CA GLY A 38 -39.64 6.80 -39.67
C GLY A 38 -38.36 5.98 -39.54
N GLU A 39 -37.24 6.58 -39.23
CA GLU A 39 -36.04 5.87 -38.79
C GLU A 39 -36.42 4.96 -37.62
N ILE A 40 -36.36 3.63 -37.86
CA ILE A 40 -36.50 2.67 -36.76
C ILE A 40 -35.29 2.83 -35.90
N ILE A 41 -35.41 3.58 -34.78
CA ILE A 41 -34.41 3.55 -33.71
C ILE A 41 -34.48 2.14 -33.15
N VAL A 42 -33.63 1.27 -33.65
CA VAL A 42 -33.37 -0.06 -33.06
C VAL A 42 -32.81 0.24 -31.68
N PRO A 43 -33.43 -0.16 -30.56
CA PRO A 43 -32.84 0.01 -29.25
C PRO A 43 -31.44 -0.63 -29.29
N LYS A 44 -30.40 0.16 -29.01
CA LYS A 44 -29.04 -0.31 -28.94
C LYS A 44 -29.04 -1.55 -28.07
N ALA A 45 -28.61 -2.69 -28.61
CA ALA A 45 -28.65 -3.97 -27.91
C ALA A 45 -28.16 -3.82 -26.48
N LEU A 46 -28.91 -4.34 -25.52
CA LEU A 46 -28.51 -4.42 -24.11
C LEU A 46 -27.11 -5.03 -24.06
N GLY A 47 -26.12 -4.16 -23.70
CA GLY A 47 -24.91 -4.59 -23.03
C GLY A 47 -23.83 -5.24 -23.88
N GLN A 48 -23.30 -4.59 -24.91
CA GLN A 48 -21.89 -4.82 -25.22
C GLN A 48 -21.07 -4.08 -24.19
N SER A 49 -20.26 -4.82 -23.43
CA SER A 49 -19.27 -4.25 -22.54
C SER A 49 -18.33 -3.34 -23.32
N PRO A 50 -17.89 -2.23 -22.77
CA PRO A 50 -17.04 -1.29 -23.48
C PRO A 50 -15.74 -1.99 -23.90
N SER A 51 -15.32 -1.81 -25.13
CA SER A 51 -13.98 -2.19 -25.58
C SER A 51 -12.90 -1.26 -25.03
N GLU A 52 -13.30 -0.17 -24.44
CA GLU A 52 -12.48 0.94 -23.97
C GLU A 52 -13.00 1.49 -22.64
N TYR A 53 -12.10 1.71 -21.66
CA TYR A 53 -12.44 2.40 -20.42
C TYR A 53 -12.16 3.88 -20.57
N ARG A 54 -13.15 4.71 -20.28
CA ARG A 54 -12.98 6.15 -20.21
C ARG A 54 -12.77 6.54 -18.75
N LEU A 55 -11.51 6.76 -18.37
CA LEU A 55 -11.09 6.97 -17.01
C LEU A 55 -10.84 8.46 -16.73
N ARG A 56 -11.24 8.93 -15.55
CA ARG A 56 -10.83 10.19 -14.96
C ARG A 56 -9.74 9.85 -13.92
N GLU A 57 -8.50 9.96 -14.34
CA GLU A 57 -7.34 9.69 -13.53
C GLU A 57 -7.05 10.89 -12.63
N ARG A 58 -7.10 10.66 -11.31
CA ARG A 58 -6.85 11.68 -10.30
C ARG A 58 -5.42 11.57 -9.80
N SER A 59 -4.72 12.70 -9.75
CA SER A 59 -3.36 12.82 -9.24
C SER A 59 -3.23 14.04 -8.34
N ILE A 60 -2.15 14.11 -7.56
CA ILE A 60 -1.79 15.30 -6.79
C ILE A 60 -0.47 15.84 -7.33
N VAL A 61 -0.43 17.12 -7.63
CA VAL A 61 0.75 17.83 -8.09
C VAL A 61 1.15 18.93 -7.11
N GLN A 62 2.45 19.14 -6.97
CA GLN A 62 2.98 20.26 -6.20
C GLN A 62 3.02 21.50 -7.08
N ARG A 63 2.30 22.58 -6.68
CA ARG A 63 2.37 23.91 -7.32
C ARG A 63 2.84 24.95 -6.32
N GLY A 64 4.12 25.28 -6.36
CA GLY A 64 4.74 26.13 -5.35
C GLY A 64 4.71 25.43 -3.98
N ASP A 65 4.09 26.07 -3.00
CA ASP A 65 3.92 25.57 -1.63
C ASP A 65 2.62 24.78 -1.38
N ARG A 66 1.78 24.61 -2.43
CA ARG A 66 0.47 23.97 -2.31
C ARG A 66 0.41 22.65 -3.06
N LEU A 67 -0.37 21.72 -2.49
CA LEU A 67 -0.79 20.49 -3.16
C LEU A 67 -2.14 20.72 -3.83
N GLU A 68 -2.21 20.37 -5.12
CA GLU A 68 -3.44 20.49 -5.89
C GLU A 68 -3.81 19.14 -6.50
N ARG A 69 -5.07 18.75 -6.37
CA ARG A 69 -5.63 17.62 -7.11
C ARG A 69 -5.89 18.03 -8.55
N THR A 70 -5.48 17.15 -9.44
CA THR A 70 -5.75 17.26 -10.88
C THR A 70 -6.48 16.02 -11.35
N GLU A 71 -7.35 16.18 -12.36
CA GLU A 71 -8.00 15.07 -13.04
C GLU A 71 -7.72 15.16 -14.53
N GLU A 72 -7.32 14.03 -15.11
CA GLU A 72 -7.12 13.87 -16.54
C GLU A 72 -8.03 12.77 -17.07
N THR A 73 -8.70 13.03 -18.19
CA THR A 73 -9.51 12.01 -18.85
C THR A 73 -8.66 11.25 -19.84
N THR A 74 -8.54 9.94 -19.63
CA THR A 74 -7.79 9.02 -20.50
C THR A 74 -8.70 7.93 -21.05
N SER A 75 -8.28 7.30 -22.13
CA SER A 75 -8.97 6.15 -22.72
C SER A 75 -8.03 4.95 -22.72
N TRP A 76 -8.47 3.83 -22.14
CA TRP A 76 -7.72 2.60 -22.02
C TRP A 76 -8.40 1.46 -22.79
N ASP A 77 -7.66 0.82 -23.69
CA ASP A 77 -8.12 -0.38 -24.39
C ASP A 77 -8.29 -1.53 -23.39
N ALA A 78 -9.51 -2.02 -23.25
CA ALA A 78 -9.82 -3.11 -22.32
C ALA A 78 -9.02 -4.39 -22.61
N ALA A 79 -8.74 -4.70 -23.88
CA ALA A 79 -7.97 -5.88 -24.27
C ALA A 79 -6.47 -5.76 -23.92
N ARG A 80 -5.98 -4.54 -23.66
CA ARG A 80 -4.60 -4.23 -23.24
C ARG A 80 -4.51 -3.87 -21.76
N THR A 81 -5.58 -4.07 -21.02
CA THR A 81 -5.71 -3.79 -19.60
C THR A 81 -5.78 -5.07 -18.80
N ALA A 82 -5.09 -5.10 -17.65
CA ALA A 82 -5.28 -6.14 -16.65
C ALA A 82 -5.86 -5.54 -15.36
N VAL A 83 -6.66 -6.33 -14.64
CA VAL A 83 -7.06 -6.04 -13.26
C VAL A 83 -6.32 -6.98 -12.33
N ILE A 84 -5.61 -6.45 -11.35
CA ILE A 84 -4.96 -7.23 -10.29
C ILE A 84 -5.78 -7.10 -9.01
N VAL A 85 -6.18 -8.26 -8.47
CA VAL A 85 -6.90 -8.40 -7.20
C VAL A 85 -5.88 -8.77 -6.12
N CYS A 86 -5.42 -7.76 -5.38
CA CYS A 86 -4.35 -7.92 -4.40
C CYS A 86 -4.92 -8.28 -3.03
N ASP A 87 -4.53 -9.45 -2.51
CA ASP A 87 -4.70 -9.89 -1.12
C ASP A 87 -6.13 -9.74 -0.53
N VAL A 88 -7.14 -9.98 -1.38
CA VAL A 88 -8.55 -10.06 -0.97
C VAL A 88 -8.79 -11.44 -0.36
N TRP A 89 -8.30 -11.64 0.88
CA TRP A 89 -8.30 -12.93 1.57
C TRP A 89 -9.65 -13.34 2.15
N ASP A 90 -9.81 -14.62 2.40
CA ASP A 90 -10.99 -15.23 3.03
C ASP A 90 -11.13 -14.85 4.51
N TYR A 91 -10.03 -14.57 5.21
CA TYR A 91 -9.98 -14.07 6.59
C TYR A 91 -8.78 -13.12 6.78
N HIS A 92 -8.86 -12.29 7.80
CA HIS A 92 -7.77 -11.42 8.25
C HIS A 92 -7.68 -11.42 9.77
N HIS A 93 -6.49 -11.11 10.34
CA HIS A 93 -6.31 -11.06 11.79
C HIS A 93 -7.07 -9.89 12.45
N SER A 94 -7.24 -8.76 11.76
CA SER A 94 -8.04 -7.64 12.20
C SER A 94 -9.50 -7.81 11.76
N VAL A 95 -10.44 -7.74 12.72
CA VAL A 95 -11.87 -7.85 12.44
C VAL A 95 -12.42 -6.60 11.75
N ASN A 96 -11.88 -5.42 12.06
CA ASN A 96 -12.29 -4.19 11.37
C ASN A 96 -11.87 -4.17 9.91
N ALA A 97 -10.67 -4.69 9.60
CA ALA A 97 -10.24 -4.87 8.21
C ALA A 97 -11.16 -5.84 7.44
N VAL A 98 -11.62 -6.92 8.08
CA VAL A 98 -12.62 -7.84 7.48
C VAL A 98 -13.93 -7.10 7.20
N ARG A 99 -14.46 -6.35 8.17
CA ARG A 99 -15.71 -5.58 8.01
C ARG A 99 -15.64 -4.61 6.83
N ARG A 100 -14.56 -3.85 6.72
CA ARG A 100 -14.36 -2.88 5.62
C ARG A 100 -14.17 -3.59 4.28
N LEU A 101 -13.45 -4.71 4.25
CA LEU A 101 -13.34 -5.52 3.03
C LEU A 101 -14.70 -6.04 2.57
N GLU A 102 -15.53 -6.54 3.48
CA GLU A 102 -16.88 -7.05 3.17
C GLU A 102 -17.76 -5.98 2.50
N GLU A 103 -17.63 -4.70 2.88
CA GLU A 103 -18.32 -3.59 2.22
C GLU A 103 -17.87 -3.36 0.77
N MET A 104 -16.61 -3.66 0.44
CA MET A 104 -16.06 -3.48 -0.92
C MET A 104 -16.35 -4.66 -1.85
N LEU A 105 -16.52 -5.88 -1.34
CA LEU A 105 -16.62 -7.11 -2.13
C LEU A 105 -17.68 -7.06 -3.26
N PRO A 106 -18.92 -6.55 -3.04
CA PRO A 106 -19.93 -6.52 -4.11
C PRO A 106 -19.50 -5.64 -5.29
N SER A 107 -18.85 -4.51 -5.02
CA SER A 107 -18.36 -3.61 -6.06
C SER A 107 -17.10 -4.16 -6.75
N MET A 108 -16.20 -4.82 -6.00
CA MET A 108 -15.06 -5.52 -6.57
C MET A 108 -15.52 -6.61 -7.58
N GLU A 109 -16.45 -7.47 -7.17
CA GLU A 109 -16.93 -8.53 -8.05
C GLU A 109 -17.63 -7.97 -9.30
N LYS A 110 -18.43 -6.90 -9.16
CA LYS A 110 -19.08 -6.24 -10.28
C LYS A 110 -18.06 -5.62 -11.25
N LEU A 111 -16.98 -5.01 -10.71
CA LEU A 111 -15.88 -4.50 -11.53
C LEU A 111 -15.21 -5.63 -12.30
N LEU A 112 -14.91 -6.76 -11.66
CA LEU A 112 -14.27 -7.90 -12.29
C LEU A 112 -15.15 -8.53 -13.39
N GLN A 113 -16.46 -8.66 -13.15
CA GLN A 113 -17.40 -9.14 -14.16
C GLN A 113 -17.39 -8.23 -15.38
N THR A 114 -17.47 -6.92 -15.18
CA THR A 114 -17.41 -5.93 -16.28
C THR A 114 -16.08 -6.01 -17.01
N ALA A 115 -14.97 -6.08 -16.30
CA ALA A 115 -13.63 -6.17 -16.89
C ALA A 115 -13.46 -7.45 -17.74
N ARG A 116 -13.92 -8.61 -17.25
CA ARG A 116 -13.90 -9.87 -18.03
C ARG A 116 -14.74 -9.77 -19.31
N GLN A 117 -15.93 -9.18 -19.21
CA GLN A 117 -16.81 -8.98 -20.36
C GLN A 117 -16.22 -8.01 -21.38
N SER A 118 -15.43 -7.04 -20.93
CA SER A 118 -14.71 -6.09 -21.77
C SER A 118 -13.44 -6.68 -22.41
N GLY A 119 -13.03 -7.88 -22.00
CA GLY A 119 -11.84 -8.57 -22.54
C GLY A 119 -10.56 -8.32 -21.77
N SER A 120 -10.62 -7.68 -20.61
CA SER A 120 -9.45 -7.47 -19.75
C SER A 120 -8.96 -8.76 -19.12
N VAL A 121 -7.65 -8.82 -18.85
CA VAL A 121 -7.01 -9.93 -18.12
C VAL A 121 -7.25 -9.74 -16.63
N ILE A 122 -7.67 -10.79 -15.94
CA ILE A 122 -7.81 -10.78 -14.48
C ILE A 122 -6.71 -11.63 -13.86
N ILE A 123 -6.01 -11.07 -12.87
CA ILE A 123 -4.97 -11.73 -12.08
C ILE A 123 -5.37 -11.65 -10.61
N HIS A 124 -5.66 -12.80 -10.02
CA HIS A 124 -5.92 -12.93 -8.60
C HIS A 124 -4.60 -13.18 -7.88
N ALA A 125 -4.29 -12.36 -6.89
CA ALA A 125 -3.03 -12.41 -6.16
C ALA A 125 -3.25 -12.52 -4.65
N PRO A 126 -3.90 -13.63 -4.16
CA PRO A 126 -4.03 -13.88 -2.73
C PRO A 126 -2.70 -14.43 -2.21
N SER A 127 -1.82 -13.56 -1.78
CA SER A 127 -0.46 -13.93 -1.33
C SER A 127 -0.50 -14.93 -0.19
N ASP A 128 0.53 -15.77 -0.17
CA ASP A 128 0.70 -16.87 0.80
C ASP A 128 -0.38 -17.97 0.71
N CYS A 129 -1.27 -17.91 -0.31
CA CYS A 129 -2.33 -18.91 -0.51
C CYS A 129 -2.07 -19.86 -1.68
N MET A 130 -0.92 -19.79 -2.34
CA MET A 130 -0.63 -20.59 -3.54
C MET A 130 -0.78 -22.10 -3.37
N PRO A 131 -0.46 -22.72 -2.21
CA PRO A 131 -0.70 -24.16 -2.00
C PRO A 131 -2.17 -24.57 -2.14
N HIS A 132 -3.12 -23.69 -1.78
CA HIS A 132 -4.55 -23.93 -1.94
C HIS A 132 -4.96 -24.04 -3.41
N TYR A 133 -4.23 -23.35 -4.29
CA TYR A 133 -4.52 -23.27 -5.73
C TYR A 133 -3.61 -24.14 -6.60
N ALA A 134 -2.79 -25.02 -6.03
CA ALA A 134 -1.74 -25.74 -6.75
C ALA A 134 -2.25 -26.43 -8.03
N GLU A 135 -3.45 -27.01 -8.00
CA GLU A 135 -4.07 -27.71 -9.14
C GLU A 135 -5.15 -26.88 -9.85
N HIS A 136 -5.40 -25.65 -9.40
CA HIS A 136 -6.43 -24.82 -10.01
C HIS A 136 -6.03 -24.39 -11.42
N PRO A 137 -6.93 -24.48 -12.45
CA PRO A 137 -6.56 -24.18 -13.83
C PRO A 137 -5.99 -22.76 -14.04
N ALA A 138 -6.50 -21.76 -13.32
CA ALA A 138 -5.97 -20.39 -13.36
C ALA A 138 -4.55 -20.29 -12.76
N ARG A 139 -4.20 -21.10 -11.75
CA ARG A 139 -2.84 -21.18 -11.19
C ARG A 139 -1.90 -21.87 -12.18
N LEU A 140 -2.31 -23.00 -12.74
CA LEU A 140 -1.52 -23.71 -13.75
C LEU A 140 -1.26 -22.85 -14.98
N ARG A 141 -2.24 -22.04 -15.40
CA ARG A 141 -2.08 -21.05 -16.48
C ARG A 141 -1.06 -19.98 -16.14
N ALA A 142 -1.03 -19.50 -14.89
CA ALA A 142 -0.04 -18.52 -14.44
C ALA A 142 1.38 -19.11 -14.46
N ILE A 143 1.58 -20.32 -13.94
CA ILE A 143 2.86 -21.03 -13.96
C ILE A 143 3.31 -21.30 -15.41
N GLY A 144 2.39 -21.62 -16.31
CA GLY A 144 2.62 -21.89 -17.72
C GLY A 144 2.79 -20.65 -18.58
N ALA A 145 2.78 -19.45 -18.01
CA ALA A 145 3.00 -18.22 -18.79
C ALA A 145 4.37 -18.24 -19.49
N PRO A 146 4.46 -17.77 -20.75
CA PRO A 146 5.71 -17.73 -21.49
C PRO A 146 6.78 -16.94 -20.72
N LYS A 147 8.01 -17.45 -20.71
CA LYS A 147 9.15 -16.73 -20.15
C LYS A 147 9.41 -15.43 -20.91
N VAL A 148 9.69 -14.38 -20.18
CA VAL A 148 9.99 -13.04 -20.69
C VAL A 148 11.21 -12.47 -19.98
N ASP A 149 11.77 -11.40 -20.53
CA ASP A 149 12.80 -10.64 -19.82
C ASP A 149 12.18 -9.98 -18.57
N LEU A 150 12.81 -10.22 -17.43
CA LEU A 150 12.34 -9.74 -16.15
C LEU A 150 13.05 -8.43 -15.76
N PRO A 151 12.33 -7.46 -15.21
CA PRO A 151 12.95 -6.29 -14.61
C PRO A 151 13.89 -6.69 -13.46
N ARG A 152 14.94 -5.88 -13.26
CA ARG A 152 15.79 -6.06 -12.08
C ARG A 152 14.92 -5.91 -10.81
N ASN A 153 15.14 -6.78 -9.85
CA ASN A 153 14.46 -6.77 -8.55
C ASN A 153 12.94 -6.98 -8.61
N ILE A 154 12.42 -7.63 -9.67
CA ILE A 154 10.96 -7.88 -9.80
C ILE A 154 10.38 -8.71 -8.62
N ALA A 155 11.20 -9.48 -7.92
CA ALA A 155 10.79 -10.25 -6.76
C ALA A 155 10.88 -9.48 -5.43
N SER A 156 11.36 -8.23 -5.46
CA SER A 156 11.59 -7.45 -4.25
C SER A 156 10.33 -6.77 -3.74
N TRP A 157 10.17 -6.76 -2.40
CA TRP A 157 9.19 -5.96 -1.71
C TRP A 157 9.64 -4.50 -1.60
N ASN A 158 8.65 -3.58 -1.55
CA ASN A 158 8.87 -2.17 -1.25
C ASN A 158 9.91 -1.46 -2.14
N CYS A 159 9.97 -1.83 -3.41
CA CYS A 159 10.78 -1.15 -4.40
C CYS A 159 10.22 0.27 -4.63
N LYS A 160 10.63 1.23 -3.80
CA LYS A 160 10.12 2.60 -3.86
C LYS A 160 10.37 3.24 -5.23
N THR A 161 9.44 4.08 -5.65
CA THR A 161 9.62 4.96 -6.80
C THR A 161 10.63 6.06 -6.48
N LEU A 162 11.26 6.64 -7.50
CA LEU A 162 12.19 7.76 -7.30
C LEU A 162 11.51 8.97 -6.66
N THR A 163 10.25 9.21 -6.97
CA THR A 163 9.45 10.31 -6.42
C THR A 163 9.14 10.12 -4.94
N GLU A 164 8.96 8.90 -4.46
CA GLU A 164 8.75 8.61 -3.05
C GLU A 164 9.97 8.94 -2.16
N ALA A 165 11.17 8.93 -2.73
CA ALA A 165 12.39 9.30 -2.01
C ALA A 165 12.38 10.77 -1.54
N LEU A 166 11.57 11.61 -2.19
CA LEU A 166 11.39 13.03 -1.87
C LEU A 166 10.17 13.29 -0.98
N GLY A 167 9.34 12.27 -0.75
CA GLY A 167 8.07 12.37 -0.05
C GLY A 167 8.14 11.97 1.41
N GLU A 168 7.18 12.48 2.18
CA GLU A 168 6.91 12.05 3.55
C GLU A 168 5.85 10.96 3.55
N TYR A 169 6.15 9.82 4.20
CA TYR A 169 5.16 8.75 4.34
C TYR A 169 4.11 9.15 5.38
N PRO A 170 2.80 9.03 5.08
CA PRO A 170 1.77 9.74 5.83
C PRO A 170 1.31 9.07 7.13
N LEU A 171 1.65 7.81 7.38
CA LEU A 171 1.12 7.01 8.48
C LEU A 171 2.23 6.32 9.25
N ASP A 172 2.07 6.22 10.57
CA ASP A 172 2.85 5.30 11.39
C ASP A 172 2.18 3.90 11.38
N GLN A 173 2.96 2.89 11.02
CA GLN A 173 2.54 1.49 10.94
C GLN A 173 3.33 0.58 11.91
N SER A 174 4.02 1.16 12.88
CA SER A 174 4.92 0.43 13.78
C SER A 174 4.23 -0.67 14.59
N ASP A 175 2.93 -0.52 14.82
CA ASP A 175 2.08 -1.50 15.51
C ASP A 175 1.33 -2.46 14.57
N GLY A 176 1.66 -2.46 13.26
CA GLY A 176 0.95 -3.22 12.23
C GLY A 176 -0.36 -2.58 11.75
N GLY A 177 -0.76 -1.42 12.30
CA GLY A 177 -1.90 -0.63 11.86
C GLY A 177 -3.26 -1.20 12.24
N GLN A 178 -3.33 -2.17 13.17
CA GLN A 178 -4.57 -2.75 13.61
C GLN A 178 -5.38 -1.77 14.47
N ASP A 179 -6.63 -1.54 14.11
CA ASP A 179 -7.55 -0.58 14.73
C ASP A 179 -8.72 -1.23 15.49
N ASP A 180 -8.65 -2.53 15.73
CA ASP A 180 -9.68 -3.27 16.46
C ASP A 180 -9.81 -2.81 17.92
N ASP A 181 -11.01 -2.85 18.46
CA ASP A 181 -11.18 -2.86 19.91
C ASP A 181 -10.47 -4.07 20.53
N PRO A 182 -9.70 -3.90 21.61
CA PRO A 182 -8.91 -5.02 22.18
C PRO A 182 -9.74 -6.23 22.65
N GLN A 183 -11.00 -6.02 23.04
CA GLN A 183 -11.89 -7.12 23.43
C GLN A 183 -12.45 -7.83 22.20
N GLU A 184 -12.90 -7.07 21.19
CA GLU A 184 -13.37 -7.64 19.92
C GLU A 184 -12.26 -8.41 19.22
N HIS A 185 -11.03 -7.88 19.23
CA HIS A 185 -9.87 -8.57 18.65
C HIS A 185 -9.62 -9.92 19.32
N ARG A 186 -9.66 -10.01 20.66
CA ARG A 186 -9.52 -11.28 21.36
C ARG A 186 -10.60 -12.29 20.97
N LEU A 187 -11.88 -11.84 20.94
CA LEU A 187 -13.00 -12.70 20.54
C LEU A 187 -12.85 -13.19 19.09
N TRP A 188 -12.36 -12.32 18.22
CA TRP A 188 -12.08 -12.66 16.83
C TRP A 188 -10.95 -13.69 16.71
N ALA A 189 -9.83 -13.48 17.41
CA ALA A 189 -8.73 -14.44 17.47
C ALA A 189 -9.19 -15.82 17.97
N ASP A 190 -10.04 -15.87 18.99
CA ASP A 190 -10.59 -17.13 19.50
C ASP A 190 -11.53 -17.81 18.48
N LYS A 191 -12.32 -17.02 17.75
CA LYS A 191 -13.14 -17.52 16.64
C LYS A 191 -12.26 -18.14 15.54
N LEU A 192 -11.18 -17.45 15.14
CA LEU A 192 -10.24 -17.96 14.14
C LEU A 192 -9.61 -19.29 14.58
N LYS A 193 -9.17 -19.39 15.85
CA LYS A 193 -8.64 -20.63 16.42
C LYS A 193 -9.68 -21.75 16.41
N ALA A 194 -10.93 -21.46 16.78
CA ALA A 194 -12.03 -22.43 16.72
C ALA A 194 -12.31 -22.95 15.31
N LEU A 195 -12.02 -22.13 14.28
CA LEU A 195 -12.07 -22.52 12.86
C LEU A 195 -10.81 -23.26 12.38
N GLY A 196 -9.88 -23.59 13.28
CA GLY A 196 -8.62 -24.27 12.94
C GLY A 196 -7.67 -23.39 12.12
N ARG A 197 -7.68 -22.08 12.36
CA ARG A 197 -6.81 -21.10 11.69
C ARG A 197 -5.78 -20.52 12.67
N ASN A 198 -4.64 -20.15 12.14
CA ASN A 198 -3.70 -19.31 12.87
C ASN A 198 -4.33 -17.93 13.06
N SER A 199 -4.39 -17.39 14.29
CA SER A 199 -5.01 -16.10 14.56
C SER A 199 -4.25 -14.93 13.94
N ASP A 200 -2.93 -15.06 13.73
CA ASP A 200 -2.07 -14.00 13.22
C ASP A 200 -1.98 -14.02 11.70
N LEU A 201 -2.08 -15.20 11.09
CA LEU A 201 -2.04 -15.43 9.64
C LEU A 201 -3.21 -16.35 9.23
N PRO A 202 -4.46 -15.88 9.32
CA PRO A 202 -5.62 -16.77 9.22
C PRO A 202 -6.02 -17.12 7.79
N TRP A 203 -5.54 -16.42 6.78
CA TRP A 203 -5.91 -16.61 5.38
C TRP A 203 -5.40 -17.95 4.82
N LYS A 204 -6.20 -18.55 3.97
CA LYS A 204 -5.86 -19.79 3.24
C LYS A 204 -6.21 -19.68 1.76
N SER A 205 -7.09 -18.76 1.40
CA SER A 205 -7.58 -18.54 0.04
C SER A 205 -8.03 -17.10 -0.17
N GLN A 206 -8.35 -16.76 -1.41
CA GLN A 206 -9.10 -15.54 -1.71
C GLN A 206 -10.52 -15.64 -1.13
N ASN A 207 -11.12 -14.50 -0.82
CA ASN A 207 -12.49 -14.41 -0.36
C ASN A 207 -13.44 -15.02 -1.41
N PRO A 208 -14.33 -15.95 -1.02
CA PRO A 208 -15.20 -16.66 -1.97
C PRO A 208 -16.24 -15.79 -2.65
N ALA A 209 -16.50 -14.57 -2.17
CA ALA A 209 -17.36 -13.60 -2.84
C ALA A 209 -16.73 -13.04 -4.14
N ILE A 210 -15.44 -13.22 -4.33
CA ILE A 210 -14.73 -12.85 -5.56
C ILE A 210 -14.56 -14.10 -6.43
N VAL A 211 -15.26 -14.15 -7.54
CA VAL A 211 -15.27 -15.29 -8.45
C VAL A 211 -13.97 -15.35 -9.25
N ILE A 212 -13.39 -16.54 -9.35
CA ILE A 212 -12.25 -16.85 -10.21
C ILE A 212 -12.75 -17.65 -11.40
N ASP A 213 -12.67 -17.09 -12.61
CA ASP A 213 -12.98 -17.84 -13.84
C ASP A 213 -11.83 -18.79 -14.17
N ALA A 214 -12.03 -20.07 -13.88
CA ALA A 214 -11.04 -21.12 -14.12
C ALA A 214 -10.58 -21.19 -15.59
N SER A 215 -11.40 -20.73 -16.54
CA SER A 215 -11.10 -20.80 -17.96
C SER A 215 -10.28 -19.61 -18.49
N LYS A 216 -10.31 -18.46 -17.79
CA LYS A 216 -9.75 -17.19 -18.29
C LYS A 216 -8.74 -16.52 -17.36
N ASP A 217 -9.03 -16.52 -16.06
CA ASP A 217 -8.25 -15.76 -15.07
C ASP A 217 -6.90 -16.42 -14.75
N TYR A 218 -6.06 -15.69 -14.07
CA TYR A 218 -4.77 -16.13 -13.57
C TYR A 218 -4.73 -16.04 -12.04
N ILE A 219 -3.95 -16.91 -11.39
CA ILE A 219 -3.66 -16.84 -9.94
C ILE A 219 -2.16 -16.85 -9.76
N SER A 220 -1.60 -15.79 -9.18
CA SER A 220 -0.20 -15.74 -8.80
C SER A 220 0.08 -14.63 -7.79
N ASP A 221 0.94 -14.92 -6.81
CA ASP A 221 1.48 -13.95 -5.83
C ASP A 221 2.96 -13.62 -6.10
N LYS A 222 3.49 -14.01 -7.28
CA LYS A 222 4.88 -13.83 -7.64
C LYS A 222 5.06 -12.75 -8.70
N GLY A 223 5.97 -11.81 -8.45
CA GLY A 223 6.23 -10.70 -9.37
C GLY A 223 6.68 -11.13 -10.75
N ASP A 224 7.54 -12.14 -10.85
CA ASP A 224 8.03 -12.70 -12.11
C ASP A 224 6.92 -13.34 -12.94
N GLU A 225 6.05 -14.13 -12.32
CA GLU A 225 4.90 -14.73 -12.98
C GLU A 225 3.89 -13.67 -13.45
N VAL A 226 3.54 -12.71 -12.57
CA VAL A 226 2.64 -11.62 -12.93
C VAL A 226 3.22 -10.80 -14.08
N TRP A 227 4.50 -10.47 -14.04
CA TRP A 227 5.16 -9.75 -15.13
C TRP A 227 5.16 -10.54 -16.43
N ALA A 228 5.40 -11.85 -16.38
CA ALA A 228 5.34 -12.73 -17.54
C ALA A 228 3.93 -12.77 -18.16
N ILE A 229 2.88 -12.83 -17.34
CA ILE A 229 1.50 -12.74 -17.79
C ILE A 229 1.25 -11.41 -18.50
N LEU A 230 1.58 -10.28 -17.86
CA LEU A 230 1.37 -8.95 -18.43
C LEU A 230 2.06 -8.80 -19.79
N LYS A 231 3.33 -9.19 -19.91
CA LYS A 231 4.10 -9.05 -21.13
C LYS A 231 3.63 -10.01 -22.24
N SER A 232 3.40 -11.29 -21.91
CA SER A 232 2.94 -12.28 -22.89
C SER A 232 1.53 -11.98 -23.44
N ARG A 233 0.69 -11.35 -22.62
CA ARG A 233 -0.65 -10.90 -23.01
C ARG A 233 -0.66 -9.49 -23.63
N LYS A 234 0.51 -8.85 -23.80
CA LYS A 234 0.66 -7.49 -24.33
C LYS A 234 -0.13 -6.44 -23.55
N ILE A 235 -0.19 -6.63 -22.23
CA ILE A 235 -0.84 -5.67 -21.34
C ILE A 235 0.05 -4.45 -21.19
N GLU A 236 -0.53 -3.27 -21.27
CA GLU A 236 0.13 -1.98 -21.12
C GLU A 236 -0.37 -1.22 -19.89
N GLN A 237 -1.55 -1.58 -19.42
CA GLN A 237 -2.28 -0.85 -18.40
C GLN A 237 -2.76 -1.80 -17.31
N VAL A 238 -2.66 -1.37 -16.05
CA VAL A 238 -3.07 -2.18 -14.90
C VAL A 238 -3.99 -1.38 -13.99
N ILE A 239 -5.13 -1.97 -13.67
CA ILE A 239 -6.07 -1.49 -12.65
C ILE A 239 -5.83 -2.33 -11.40
N MET A 240 -5.50 -1.68 -10.28
CA MET A 240 -5.25 -2.35 -9.00
C MET A 240 -6.43 -2.17 -8.06
N ILE A 241 -6.91 -3.28 -7.48
CA ILE A 241 -7.88 -3.32 -6.39
C ILE A 241 -7.37 -4.24 -5.29
N GLY A 242 -7.87 -4.08 -4.07
CA GLY A 242 -7.56 -4.98 -2.95
C GLY A 242 -6.94 -4.29 -1.75
N VAL A 243 -6.34 -5.05 -0.86
CA VAL A 243 -5.89 -4.60 0.46
C VAL A 243 -4.49 -5.12 0.83
N HIS A 244 -3.76 -4.44 1.72
CA HIS A 244 -4.07 -3.09 2.20
C HIS A 244 -3.24 -2.08 1.43
N THR A 245 -3.81 -0.88 1.23
CA THR A 245 -3.21 0.17 0.39
C THR A 245 -1.76 0.43 0.74
N ASN A 246 -1.48 0.61 2.02
CA ASN A 246 -0.17 0.98 2.56
C ASN A 246 0.79 -0.22 2.78
N MET A 247 0.36 -1.43 2.49
CA MET A 247 1.15 -2.65 2.62
C MET A 247 1.24 -3.39 1.28
N CYS A 248 0.39 -4.39 1.10
CA CYS A 248 0.44 -5.32 -0.03
C CYS A 248 0.20 -4.63 -1.37
N VAL A 249 -0.84 -3.81 -1.48
CA VAL A 249 -1.18 -3.08 -2.70
C VAL A 249 -0.02 -2.21 -3.18
N LEU A 250 0.63 -1.51 -2.26
CA LEU A 250 1.76 -0.64 -2.57
C LEU A 250 3.06 -1.41 -2.79
N GLY A 251 3.34 -2.43 -1.96
CA GLY A 251 4.68 -2.99 -1.77
C GLY A 251 4.94 -4.39 -2.32
N ARG A 252 3.93 -5.19 -2.68
CA ARG A 252 4.13 -6.55 -3.23
C ARG A 252 4.96 -6.51 -4.53
N PRO A 253 5.64 -7.62 -4.90
CA PRO A 253 6.41 -7.70 -6.14
C PRO A 253 5.61 -7.41 -7.43
N PHE A 254 4.30 -7.43 -7.34
CA PHE A 254 3.35 -7.03 -8.38
C PHE A 254 2.52 -5.80 -7.98
N GLY A 255 2.87 -5.14 -6.90
CA GLY A 255 2.18 -3.96 -6.37
C GLY A 255 2.45 -2.69 -7.18
N LEU A 256 1.81 -1.59 -6.77
CA LEU A 256 1.85 -0.31 -7.49
C LEU A 256 3.28 0.18 -7.74
N ARG A 257 4.16 0.09 -6.74
CA ARG A 257 5.55 0.54 -6.84
C ARG A 257 6.33 -0.20 -7.92
N GLN A 258 6.23 -1.54 -7.94
CA GLN A 258 6.91 -2.35 -8.94
C GLN A 258 6.40 -2.07 -10.34
N LEU A 259 5.10 -1.98 -10.51
CA LEU A 259 4.51 -1.72 -11.82
C LEU A 259 4.89 -0.34 -12.35
N ALA A 260 4.73 0.71 -11.53
CA ALA A 260 5.06 2.08 -11.91
C ALA A 260 6.56 2.26 -12.20
N SER A 261 7.45 1.73 -11.34
CA SER A 261 8.90 1.82 -11.52
C SER A 261 9.40 1.10 -12.77
N ASN A 262 8.68 0.09 -13.25
CA ASN A 262 9.00 -0.65 -14.46
C ASN A 262 8.21 -0.18 -15.70
N GLY A 263 7.62 1.01 -15.65
CA GLY A 263 7.03 1.71 -16.79
C GLY A 263 5.65 1.20 -17.22
N MET A 264 4.96 0.44 -16.36
CA MET A 264 3.55 0.12 -16.60
C MET A 264 2.67 1.33 -16.28
N LYS A 265 1.67 1.61 -17.10
CA LYS A 265 0.59 2.51 -16.70
C LYS A 265 -0.26 1.79 -15.65
N VAL A 266 -0.34 2.33 -14.46
CA VAL A 266 -1.08 1.73 -13.36
C VAL A 266 -1.97 2.75 -12.69
N VAL A 267 -3.19 2.34 -12.32
CA VAL A 267 -4.10 3.12 -11.47
C VAL A 267 -4.58 2.29 -10.29
N LEU A 268 -4.76 2.94 -9.15
CA LEU A 268 -5.43 2.36 -8.00
C LEU A 268 -6.93 2.73 -8.02
N VAL A 269 -7.80 1.76 -7.80
CA VAL A 269 -9.22 2.04 -7.55
C VAL A 269 -9.39 2.43 -6.08
N ARG A 270 -9.42 3.74 -5.81
CA ARG A 270 -9.31 4.32 -4.46
C ARG A 270 -10.47 3.98 -3.51
N ASP A 271 -11.64 3.65 -4.05
CA ASP A 271 -12.80 3.22 -3.29
C ASP A 271 -12.94 1.68 -3.17
N LEU A 272 -11.96 0.92 -3.71
CA LEU A 272 -11.83 -0.53 -3.56
C LEU A 272 -10.51 -0.92 -2.91
N THR A 273 -10.08 -0.13 -1.95
CA THR A 273 -8.91 -0.38 -1.12
C THR A 273 -9.10 0.21 0.27
N ASP A 274 -8.37 -0.29 1.24
CA ASP A 274 -8.37 0.17 2.62
C ASP A 274 -6.95 0.07 3.19
N CYS A 275 -6.55 1.00 4.05
CA CYS A 275 -5.24 0.96 4.68
C CYS A 275 -5.27 0.22 6.05
N MET A 276 -4.15 -0.32 6.47
CA MET A 276 -3.94 -0.73 7.87
C MET A 276 -3.41 0.48 8.63
N TYR A 277 -4.26 1.11 9.42
CA TYR A 277 -3.91 2.27 10.21
C TYR A 277 -4.68 2.32 11.52
N ASN A 278 -3.94 2.42 12.62
CA ASN A 278 -4.50 2.60 13.96
C ASN A 278 -4.56 4.10 14.30
N PRO A 279 -5.76 4.67 14.57
CA PRO A 279 -5.92 6.07 14.95
C PRO A 279 -5.15 6.52 16.20
N LYS A 280 -4.66 5.59 17.01
CA LYS A 280 -3.80 5.85 18.16
C LYS A 280 -2.33 6.09 17.78
N GLN A 281 -1.99 5.91 16.51
CA GLN A 281 -0.66 6.17 15.96
C GLN A 281 -0.66 7.47 15.15
N TRP A 282 0.55 8.03 14.92
CA TRP A 282 0.68 9.22 14.10
C TRP A 282 0.08 9.02 12.70
N PRO A 283 -0.69 9.96 12.17
CA PRO A 283 -0.92 11.36 12.58
C PRO A 283 -2.09 11.58 13.56
N TYR A 284 -2.58 10.56 14.27
CA TYR A 284 -3.63 10.64 15.30
C TYR A 284 -4.96 11.15 14.76
N VAL A 285 -5.34 10.72 13.60
CA VAL A 285 -6.61 11.03 12.93
C VAL A 285 -7.51 9.80 12.93
N ASP A 286 -8.79 9.95 12.58
CA ASP A 286 -9.65 8.79 12.40
C ASP A 286 -9.15 7.88 11.25
N HIS A 287 -9.57 6.62 11.26
CA HIS A 287 -9.10 5.61 10.28
C HIS A 287 -9.30 6.06 8.82
N TYR A 288 -10.46 6.66 8.52
CA TYR A 288 -10.79 7.05 7.16
C TYR A 288 -10.00 8.28 6.70
N SER A 289 -9.68 9.20 7.61
CA SER A 289 -8.72 10.28 7.34
C SER A 289 -7.32 9.72 7.06
N GLY A 290 -6.91 8.68 7.78
CA GLY A 290 -5.68 7.95 7.50
C GLY A 290 -5.69 7.32 6.10
N ASN A 291 -6.82 6.73 5.69
CA ASN A 291 -6.98 6.18 4.34
C ASN A 291 -6.90 7.28 3.26
N ASP A 292 -7.54 8.45 3.48
CA ASP A 292 -7.42 9.59 2.57
C ASP A 292 -5.97 10.06 2.41
N LEU A 293 -5.21 10.10 3.51
CA LEU A 293 -3.78 10.44 3.48
C LEU A 293 -2.96 9.44 2.67
N MET A 294 -3.28 8.15 2.80
CA MET A 294 -2.60 7.10 2.04
C MET A 294 -2.94 7.17 0.55
N ILE A 295 -4.20 7.42 0.20
CA ILE A 295 -4.63 7.66 -1.18
C ILE A 295 -3.90 8.89 -1.75
N ALA A 296 -3.86 10.01 -1.00
CA ALA A 296 -3.16 11.21 -1.42
C ALA A 296 -1.65 10.95 -1.64
N TYR A 297 -1.02 10.13 -0.81
CA TYR A 297 0.36 9.71 -0.99
C TYR A 297 0.57 8.94 -2.30
N VAL A 298 -0.33 7.99 -2.60
CA VAL A 298 -0.28 7.24 -3.87
C VAL A 298 -0.44 8.18 -5.06
N GLU A 299 -1.40 9.11 -5.03
CA GLU A 299 -1.67 10.09 -6.07
C GLU A 299 -0.51 11.05 -6.33
N GLN A 300 0.25 11.37 -5.28
CA GLN A 300 1.37 12.30 -5.37
C GLN A 300 2.67 11.64 -5.81
N TYR A 301 2.92 10.39 -5.38
CA TYR A 301 4.26 9.81 -5.49
C TYR A 301 4.35 8.52 -6.29
N VAL A 302 3.23 7.86 -6.56
CA VAL A 302 3.27 6.52 -7.15
C VAL A 302 2.52 6.44 -8.47
N CYS A 303 1.19 6.67 -8.46
CA CYS A 303 0.36 6.57 -9.65
C CYS A 303 -0.98 7.29 -9.45
N PRO A 304 -1.69 7.60 -10.54
CA PRO A 304 -3.06 8.10 -10.47
C PRO A 304 -4.03 7.11 -9.81
N THR A 305 -5.18 7.65 -9.37
CA THR A 305 -6.30 6.84 -8.87
C THR A 305 -7.57 7.09 -9.68
N ILE A 306 -8.46 6.09 -9.66
CA ILE A 306 -9.81 6.15 -10.23
C ILE A 306 -10.84 5.72 -9.20
N CYS A 307 -12.15 5.87 -9.49
CA CYS A 307 -13.23 5.24 -8.75
C CYS A 307 -13.84 4.07 -9.52
N SER A 308 -14.42 3.12 -8.80
CA SER A 308 -15.00 1.89 -9.32
C SER A 308 -16.16 2.12 -10.29
N ASP A 309 -16.95 3.18 -10.06
CA ASP A 309 -18.08 3.57 -10.92
C ASP A 309 -17.69 3.83 -12.37
N GLN A 310 -16.44 4.23 -12.60
CA GLN A 310 -15.91 4.49 -13.95
C GLN A 310 -15.75 3.21 -14.78
N ILE A 311 -15.69 2.04 -14.14
CA ILE A 311 -15.58 0.73 -14.80
C ILE A 311 -16.95 0.06 -14.89
N HIS A 312 -17.67 -0.05 -13.77
CA HIS A 312 -18.91 -0.85 -13.73
C HIS A 312 -20.18 -0.03 -13.67
N GLY A 313 -20.07 1.32 -13.67
CA GLY A 313 -21.20 2.22 -13.42
C GLY A 313 -21.74 2.13 -11.99
N GLY A 314 -22.75 2.88 -11.68
CA GLY A 314 -23.32 2.92 -10.32
C GLY A 314 -22.67 3.98 -9.44
N MET A 315 -22.56 3.70 -8.15
CA MET A 315 -21.96 4.62 -7.16
C MET A 315 -20.63 4.06 -6.67
N PRO A 316 -19.65 4.93 -6.39
CA PRO A 316 -18.45 4.54 -5.66
C PRO A 316 -18.78 3.94 -4.30
N VAL A 317 -17.93 3.06 -3.80
CA VAL A 317 -18.07 2.52 -2.44
C VAL A 317 -17.80 3.63 -1.43
N ALA A 318 -18.67 3.70 -0.42
CA ALA A 318 -18.48 4.52 0.75
C ALA A 318 -18.65 3.64 1.97
N PHE A 319 -17.64 3.63 2.84
CA PHE A 319 -17.69 2.84 4.07
C PHE A 319 -18.82 3.33 4.99
N SER A 320 -19.62 2.41 5.51
CA SER A 320 -20.74 2.71 6.38
C SER A 320 -20.31 3.38 7.69
N GLY A 321 -19.10 3.06 8.15
CA GLY A 321 -18.50 3.68 9.35
C GLY A 321 -17.88 5.06 9.10
N ASP A 322 -17.77 5.53 7.85
CA ASP A 322 -17.23 6.85 7.54
C ASP A 322 -18.32 7.93 7.63
N LEU A 323 -18.50 8.45 8.83
CA LEU A 323 -19.50 9.49 9.14
C LEU A 323 -18.98 10.92 8.96
N ARG A 324 -17.78 11.10 8.40
CA ARG A 324 -17.20 12.44 8.21
C ARG A 324 -18.00 13.24 7.19
N ALA A 325 -18.17 14.54 7.49
CA ALA A 325 -18.84 15.47 6.57
C ALA A 325 -18.00 15.75 5.30
N LYS A 326 -16.68 15.73 5.41
CA LYS A 326 -15.74 15.91 4.31
C LYS A 326 -14.87 14.66 4.16
N LYS A 327 -14.81 14.17 2.96
CA LYS A 327 -14.01 12.99 2.54
C LYS A 327 -12.96 13.41 1.54
N ASP A 328 -12.09 12.48 1.17
CA ASP A 328 -10.99 12.75 0.21
C ASP A 328 -10.12 13.93 0.65
N LEU A 329 -9.67 13.93 1.88
CA LEU A 329 -8.89 15.04 2.42
C LEU A 329 -7.49 15.11 1.81
N LEU A 330 -7.02 16.32 1.50
CA LEU A 330 -5.59 16.56 1.26
C LEU A 330 -4.83 16.51 2.59
N PRO A 331 -3.52 16.22 2.58
CA PRO A 331 -2.71 16.22 3.80
C PRO A 331 -2.81 17.51 4.64
N SER A 332 -2.99 18.66 3.98
CA SER A 332 -3.20 19.96 4.65
C SER A 332 -4.59 20.15 5.25
N GLU A 333 -5.56 19.32 4.88
CA GLU A 333 -6.96 19.42 5.29
C GLU A 333 -7.33 18.42 6.38
N VAL A 334 -6.47 17.41 6.61
CA VAL A 334 -6.70 16.42 7.67
C VAL A 334 -6.63 17.12 9.02
N PRO A 335 -7.71 17.08 9.82
CA PRO A 335 -7.74 17.70 11.13
C PRO A 335 -6.76 16.96 12.04
N ARG A 336 -5.61 17.57 12.29
CA ARG A 336 -4.69 17.07 13.29
C ARG A 336 -5.28 17.35 14.67
N SER A 337 -5.30 16.33 15.56
CA SER A 337 -5.75 16.52 16.92
C SER A 337 -4.98 17.67 17.58
N LYS A 338 -5.68 18.53 18.37
CA LYS A 338 -4.99 19.58 19.16
C LYS A 338 -4.05 18.98 20.20
N ASP A 339 -4.28 17.73 20.60
CA ASP A 339 -3.36 16.96 21.45
C ASP A 339 -2.10 16.48 20.67
N SER A 340 -2.06 16.66 19.36
CA SER A 340 -0.85 16.53 18.55
C SER A 340 0.20 17.62 18.79
N ALA A 341 -0.07 18.57 19.69
CA ALA A 341 0.99 19.47 20.23
C ALA A 341 2.15 18.71 20.89
N VAL A 342 1.96 17.42 21.17
CA VAL A 342 3.00 16.47 21.59
C VAL A 342 3.59 15.71 20.39
N ALA A 343 3.07 15.92 19.17
CA ALA A 343 3.52 15.20 17.99
C ALA A 343 4.95 15.59 17.60
N TRP A 344 5.70 14.57 17.24
CA TRP A 344 6.99 14.75 16.63
C TRP A 344 6.84 15.35 15.24
N SER A 345 7.50 16.45 14.93
CA SER A 345 7.53 17.06 13.61
C SER A 345 8.69 16.49 12.81
N LEU A 346 8.46 16.19 11.51
CA LEU A 346 9.51 15.65 10.64
C LEU A 346 10.28 16.80 9.98
N THR A 347 11.59 16.84 10.16
CA THR A 347 12.45 17.89 9.62
C THR A 347 13.79 17.34 9.13
N PRO A 348 14.37 17.85 8.03
CA PRO A 348 15.75 17.53 7.66
C PRO A 348 16.74 17.94 8.75
N TRP A 349 17.83 17.19 8.94
CA TRP A 349 18.83 17.50 9.95
C TRP A 349 19.32 18.96 9.88
N LYS A 350 19.61 19.47 8.69
CA LYS A 350 20.08 20.85 8.48
C LYS A 350 19.12 21.93 8.98
N GLU A 351 17.84 21.59 9.13
CA GLU A 351 16.77 22.49 9.57
C GLU A 351 16.38 22.25 11.04
N VAL A 352 16.98 21.27 11.70
CA VAL A 352 16.67 20.93 13.11
C VAL A 352 16.86 22.15 14.02
N LEU A 353 17.88 22.97 13.78
CA LEU A 353 18.17 24.15 14.60
C LEU A 353 17.21 25.31 14.37
N ASP A 354 16.74 25.45 13.15
CA ASP A 354 15.83 26.52 12.73
C ASP A 354 14.37 26.13 12.96
N HIS A 355 14.12 24.89 13.36
CA HIS A 355 12.75 24.41 13.56
C HIS A 355 12.07 25.16 14.71
N PRO A 356 10.76 25.54 14.60
CA PRO A 356 10.03 26.26 15.65
C PRO A 356 10.09 25.59 17.02
N PHE A 357 10.16 24.26 17.09
CA PHE A 357 10.32 23.52 18.36
C PHE A 357 11.72 23.64 18.96
N SER A 358 12.71 24.03 18.17
CA SER A 358 14.06 24.34 18.68
C SER A 358 14.14 25.77 19.23
N GLN A 359 13.27 26.67 18.76
CA GLN A 359 13.24 28.06 19.20
C GLN A 359 12.58 28.14 20.59
N GLY A 360 13.36 28.43 21.60
CA GLY A 360 12.91 28.51 23.00
C GLY A 360 13.21 27.27 23.82
N ALA A 361 13.57 26.15 23.22
CA ALA A 361 14.11 24.97 23.93
C ALA A 361 15.62 24.90 23.69
N THR A 362 16.40 24.91 24.75
CA THR A 362 17.86 24.76 24.65
C THR A 362 18.28 23.33 24.29
N ARG A 363 17.40 22.36 24.44
CA ARG A 363 17.68 20.91 24.24
C ARG A 363 16.47 20.15 23.69
N PRO A 364 16.14 20.30 22.40
CA PRO A 364 15.10 19.50 21.80
C PRO A 364 15.50 18.03 21.70
N LEU A 365 14.51 17.14 21.70
CA LEU A 365 14.69 15.73 21.38
C LEU A 365 14.48 15.53 19.89
N VAL A 366 15.37 14.78 19.26
CA VAL A 366 15.23 14.31 17.87
C VAL A 366 15.37 12.81 17.83
N ARG A 367 14.66 12.17 16.90
CA ARG A 367 14.74 10.72 16.72
C ARG A 367 14.71 10.30 15.27
N CYS A 368 15.35 9.18 14.97
CA CYS A 368 15.29 8.52 13.66
C CYS A 368 15.29 7.00 13.84
N SER A 369 14.99 6.27 12.77
CA SER A 369 15.21 4.83 12.73
C SER A 369 16.55 4.51 12.08
N LEU A 370 17.26 3.54 12.67
CA LEU A 370 18.58 3.08 12.22
C LEU A 370 18.56 1.56 12.06
N ARG A 371 18.89 1.06 10.86
CA ARG A 371 19.19 -0.35 10.64
C ARG A 371 20.68 -0.59 10.80
N ILE A 372 21.02 -1.59 11.59
CA ILE A 372 22.39 -2.01 11.83
C ILE A 372 22.53 -3.42 11.27
N PRO A 373 23.21 -3.63 10.13
CA PRO A 373 23.34 -4.95 9.52
C PRO A 373 24.18 -5.89 10.42
N PRO A 374 23.91 -7.20 10.38
CA PRO A 374 24.61 -8.20 11.22
C PRO A 374 26.11 -8.21 11.06
N GLU A 375 26.60 -7.97 9.86
CA GLU A 375 28.03 -7.89 9.53
C GLU A 375 28.73 -6.73 10.25
N SER A 376 27.98 -5.73 10.71
CA SER A 376 28.53 -4.61 11.49
C SER A 376 28.85 -4.99 12.94
N PHE A 377 28.42 -6.18 13.40
CA PHE A 377 28.65 -6.65 14.78
C PHE A 377 30.07 -7.16 15.06
N SER A 378 30.97 -7.13 14.09
CA SER A 378 32.34 -7.62 14.25
C SER A 378 33.26 -6.69 15.04
N GLY A 379 32.76 -5.52 15.50
CA GLY A 379 33.54 -4.56 16.30
C GLY A 379 32.67 -3.41 16.82
N PRO A 380 33.27 -2.45 17.54
CA PRO A 380 32.54 -1.37 18.16
C PRO A 380 31.93 -0.43 17.12
N ILE A 381 30.67 -0.11 17.29
CA ILE A 381 29.98 0.96 16.55
C ILE A 381 29.81 2.16 17.47
N VAL A 382 30.07 3.33 16.94
CA VAL A 382 29.96 4.59 17.70
C VAL A 382 29.13 5.61 16.94
N LEU A 383 28.36 6.39 17.69
CA LEU A 383 27.63 7.55 17.22
C LEU A 383 28.37 8.81 17.67
N SER A 384 28.59 9.78 16.81
CA SER A 384 29.27 11.03 17.13
C SER A 384 28.63 12.25 16.48
N HIS A 385 28.48 13.32 17.25
CA HIS A 385 28.18 14.67 16.77
C HIS A 385 28.40 15.68 17.90
N PRO A 386 28.96 16.89 17.65
CA PRO A 386 29.30 17.87 18.69
C PRO A 386 28.09 18.38 19.47
N ARG A 387 26.91 18.37 18.87
CA ARG A 387 25.68 18.85 19.51
C ARG A 387 24.94 17.81 20.33
N ILE A 388 25.30 16.53 20.28
CA ILE A 388 24.60 15.49 21.04
C ILE A 388 25.03 15.59 22.50
N ARG A 389 24.06 15.70 23.40
CA ARG A 389 24.28 15.71 24.86
C ARG A 389 23.90 14.39 25.49
N LYS A 390 22.84 13.76 25.02
CA LYS A 390 22.43 12.41 25.42
C LYS A 390 21.92 11.65 24.21
N ALA A 391 22.05 10.35 24.26
CA ALA A 391 21.56 9.45 23.25
C ALA A 391 20.90 8.23 23.89
N TRP A 392 19.87 7.71 23.23
CA TRP A 392 19.17 6.48 23.62
C TRP A 392 18.98 5.62 22.39
N LEU A 393 19.20 4.33 22.55
CA LEU A 393 18.93 3.33 21.52
C LEU A 393 17.84 2.39 22.05
N ASN A 394 16.70 2.34 21.35
CA ASN A 394 15.54 1.53 21.75
C ASN A 394 15.08 1.78 23.20
N GLY A 395 15.18 3.04 23.66
CA GLY A 395 14.82 3.45 25.03
C GLY A 395 15.93 3.25 26.08
N HIS A 396 17.05 2.63 25.73
CA HIS A 396 18.18 2.44 26.63
C HIS A 396 19.20 3.59 26.49
N PRO A 397 19.61 4.25 27.57
CA PRO A 397 20.62 5.31 27.51
C PRO A 397 21.95 4.75 27.02
N MET A 398 22.58 5.48 26.09
CA MET A 398 23.86 5.13 25.51
C MET A 398 25.00 5.72 26.38
N GLU A 399 26.05 4.95 26.58
CA GLU A 399 27.24 5.42 27.32
C GLU A 399 28.19 6.20 26.40
N ILE A 400 28.87 7.19 26.97
CA ILE A 400 29.94 7.92 26.30
C ILE A 400 31.12 6.97 26.09
N ALA A 401 31.60 6.85 24.87
CA ALA A 401 32.73 6.01 24.53
C ALA A 401 34.02 6.56 25.17
N LYS A 402 34.71 5.71 25.93
CA LYS A 402 35.96 6.08 26.62
C LYS A 402 37.13 6.14 25.62
N GLY A 403 37.96 7.17 25.70
CA GLY A 403 39.27 7.20 25.04
C GLY A 403 39.31 7.88 23.67
N GLN A 404 38.30 8.59 23.23
CA GLN A 404 38.36 9.36 22.00
C GLN A 404 38.41 10.88 22.28
N ASN A 405 39.40 11.55 21.69
CA ASN A 405 39.53 13.04 21.67
C ASN A 405 38.54 13.66 20.64
N LEU A 406 37.43 13.04 20.38
CA LEU A 406 36.38 13.49 19.45
C LEU A 406 35.23 14.15 20.21
N PRO A 407 34.45 15.03 19.55
CA PRO A 407 33.22 15.54 20.11
C PRO A 407 32.36 14.39 20.60
N THR A 408 31.48 14.62 21.56
CA THR A 408 30.73 13.62 22.33
C THR A 408 30.39 12.39 21.50
N THR A 409 31.00 11.28 21.83
CA THR A 409 30.87 9.99 21.10
C THR A 409 30.20 8.98 22.01
N PHE A 410 29.17 8.32 21.52
CA PHE A 410 28.39 7.30 22.23
C PHE A 410 28.66 5.93 21.68
N ALA A 411 28.86 4.94 22.53
CA ALA A 411 28.97 3.55 22.14
C ALA A 411 27.58 2.95 21.85
N ILE A 412 27.44 2.22 20.75
CA ILE A 412 26.24 1.42 20.47
C ILE A 412 26.43 0.05 21.13
N ASP A 413 25.60 -0.24 22.13
CA ASP A 413 25.55 -1.54 22.77
C ASP A 413 24.60 -2.46 22.01
N PHE A 414 25.16 -3.52 21.44
CA PHE A 414 24.40 -4.51 20.66
C PHE A 414 23.38 -5.30 21.48
N ALA A 415 23.55 -5.38 22.80
CA ALA A 415 22.56 -6.00 23.66
C ALA A 415 21.19 -5.27 23.62
N HIS A 416 21.21 -4.01 23.22
CA HIS A 416 20.02 -3.16 23.10
C HIS A 416 19.55 -2.96 21.64
N THR A 417 20.13 -3.68 20.69
CA THR A 417 19.70 -3.63 19.27
C THR A 417 18.69 -4.74 18.96
N PHE A 418 17.77 -4.46 18.05
CA PHE A 418 16.90 -5.47 17.47
C PHE A 418 17.61 -6.17 16.30
N GLY A 419 17.35 -7.46 16.12
CA GLY A 419 17.98 -8.29 15.09
C GLY A 419 17.61 -7.89 13.65
N ASN A 420 18.19 -8.55 12.73
CA ASN A 420 18.48 -8.37 11.30
C ASN A 420 17.50 -7.56 10.43
N ASP A 421 16.20 -7.53 10.74
CA ASP A 421 15.20 -6.88 9.90
C ASP A 421 14.44 -5.74 10.61
N ASP A 422 14.65 -5.57 11.91
CA ASP A 422 13.96 -4.55 12.69
C ASP A 422 14.75 -3.23 12.75
N ALA A 423 14.04 -2.12 12.56
CA ALA A 423 14.64 -0.80 12.70
C ALA A 423 14.85 -0.48 14.19
N ASN A 424 16.06 -0.06 14.52
CA ASN A 424 16.38 0.49 15.83
C ASN A 424 15.94 1.95 15.90
N VAL A 425 15.43 2.40 17.04
CA VAL A 425 15.08 3.80 17.28
C VAL A 425 16.21 4.49 18.01
N LEU A 426 16.80 5.48 17.37
CA LEU A 426 17.81 6.36 17.94
C LEU A 426 17.17 7.68 18.33
N VAL A 427 17.30 8.06 19.60
CA VAL A 427 16.85 9.35 20.15
C VAL A 427 18.04 10.14 20.65
N LEU A 428 18.08 11.43 20.31
CA LEU A 428 19.16 12.33 20.70
C LEU A 428 18.60 13.57 21.40
N GLU A 429 19.22 13.98 22.49
CA GLU A 429 19.08 15.32 23.07
C GLU A 429 20.14 16.22 22.44
N ILE A 430 19.70 17.27 21.73
CA ILE A 430 20.55 18.16 20.96
C ILE A 430 20.73 19.48 21.70
N ASP A 431 21.97 19.97 21.77
CA ASP A 431 22.27 21.31 22.28
C ASP A 431 22.21 22.34 21.13
N THR A 432 21.18 23.18 21.15
CA THR A 432 20.99 24.24 20.18
C THR A 432 21.74 25.53 20.48
N SER A 433 22.35 25.63 21.69
CA SER A 433 23.10 26.80 22.11
C SER A 433 24.50 26.95 21.48
N LEU A 434 25.01 25.84 20.90
CA LEU A 434 26.28 25.86 20.16
C LEU A 434 26.06 26.63 18.83
N GLY A 435 26.66 27.81 18.73
CA GLY A 435 26.50 28.68 17.59
C GLY A 435 27.02 28.11 16.29
N LEU A 436 26.45 28.54 15.16
CA LEU A 436 26.90 28.20 13.80
C LEU A 436 28.33 28.66 13.48
N GLN A 437 28.93 29.52 14.36
CA GLN A 437 30.28 30.03 14.21
C GLN A 437 31.36 29.07 14.78
N ASP A 438 30.95 27.97 15.46
CA ASP A 438 31.89 27.00 15.97
C ASP A 438 32.44 26.14 14.80
N PRO A 439 33.77 26.15 14.55
CA PRO A 439 34.40 25.39 13.48
C PRO A 439 34.11 23.88 13.53
N GLN A 440 33.90 23.32 14.77
CA GLN A 440 33.53 21.91 14.94
C GLN A 440 32.11 21.64 14.45
N VAL A 441 31.24 22.64 14.55
CA VAL A 441 29.85 22.53 14.08
C VAL A 441 29.75 22.70 12.58
N GLN A 442 30.53 23.61 11.99
CA GLN A 442 30.58 23.79 10.51
C GLN A 442 31.11 22.56 9.79
N ALA A 443 32.09 21.86 10.39
CA ALA A 443 32.64 20.64 9.82
C ALA A 443 31.65 19.43 9.83
N THR A 444 30.51 19.54 10.51
CA THR A 444 29.54 18.46 10.71
C THR A 444 28.15 18.78 10.17
N ASP A 445 28.06 19.60 9.15
CA ASP A 445 26.80 19.90 8.42
C ASP A 445 26.15 18.64 7.81
N LEU A 446 26.88 17.52 7.87
CA LEU A 446 26.44 16.21 7.40
C LEU A 446 25.56 15.43 8.41
N GLY A 447 25.24 16.05 9.57
CA GLY A 447 24.45 15.40 10.63
C GLY A 447 25.26 14.44 11.50
N PRO A 448 24.59 13.74 12.43
CA PRO A 448 25.23 12.73 13.25
C PRO A 448 25.84 11.63 12.39
N MET A 449 27.02 11.16 12.79
CA MET A 449 27.76 10.10 12.11
C MET A 449 27.73 8.82 12.95
N VAL A 450 27.33 7.72 12.34
CA VAL A 450 27.53 6.38 12.89
C VAL A 450 28.73 5.78 12.20
N ARG A 451 29.70 5.29 12.99
CA ARG A 451 30.95 4.70 12.51
C ARG A 451 31.10 3.29 13.05
N GLY A 452 31.37 2.35 12.21
CA GLY A 452 31.66 0.96 12.54
C GLY A 452 32.94 0.47 11.87
N PRO A 453 33.32 -0.80 12.10
CA PRO A 453 34.52 -1.41 11.52
C PRO A 453 34.51 -1.41 9.99
N THR A 454 33.35 -1.50 9.39
CA THR A 454 33.16 -1.65 7.94
C THR A 454 32.83 -0.35 7.20
N GLY A 455 32.63 0.75 7.92
CA GLY A 455 32.31 2.03 7.29
C GLY A 455 31.66 3.04 8.20
N SER A 456 31.17 4.12 7.61
CA SER A 456 30.43 5.17 8.31
C SER A 456 29.24 5.62 7.50
N ILE A 457 28.16 6.03 8.19
CA ILE A 457 26.97 6.61 7.58
C ILE A 457 26.66 7.96 8.21
N SER A 458 26.31 8.94 7.38
CA SER A 458 25.78 10.21 7.83
C SER A 458 24.28 10.11 8.02
N LEU A 459 23.80 10.52 9.19
CA LEU A 459 22.37 10.61 9.49
C LEU A 459 21.81 12.01 9.17
N SER A 460 22.19 12.55 8.01
CA SER A 460 21.81 13.90 7.54
C SER A 460 20.37 14.03 7.03
N GLY A 461 19.66 12.92 6.88
CA GLY A 461 18.28 12.90 6.38
C GLY A 461 17.27 13.51 7.33
N ARG A 462 16.05 12.98 7.30
CA ARG A 462 14.93 13.51 8.09
C ARG A 462 14.90 12.94 9.50
N TRP A 463 14.60 13.81 10.45
CA TRP A 463 14.45 13.51 11.86
C TRP A 463 13.08 13.95 12.35
N GLN A 464 12.53 13.22 13.29
CA GLN A 464 11.40 13.71 14.06
C GLN A 464 11.92 14.54 15.21
N ILE A 465 11.36 15.73 15.42
CA ILE A 465 11.76 16.67 16.47
C ILE A 465 10.59 16.92 17.42
N LYS A 466 10.91 17.01 18.72
CA LYS A 466 9.98 17.36 19.80
C LYS A 466 10.66 18.26 20.79
N THR A 467 9.97 19.28 21.24
CA THR A 467 10.37 20.03 22.43
C THR A 467 9.95 19.24 23.66
N PRO A 468 10.84 18.96 24.63
CA PRO A 468 10.43 18.37 25.89
C PRO A 468 9.40 19.27 26.57
N SER A 469 8.20 18.78 26.77
CA SER A 469 7.14 19.51 27.47
C SER A 469 7.09 19.16 28.95
N ASP A 470 7.74 18.06 29.35
CA ASP A 470 7.82 17.55 30.71
C ASP A 470 9.23 17.00 30.97
N PRO A 471 9.83 17.20 32.14
CA PRO A 471 11.05 16.49 32.57
C PRO A 471 10.93 14.96 32.44
N ALA A 472 9.72 14.39 32.55
CA ALA A 472 9.46 12.99 32.33
C ALA A 472 9.65 12.57 30.84
N ASP A 473 9.54 13.47 29.89
CA ASP A 473 9.79 13.18 28.46
C ASP A 473 11.23 12.76 28.16
N THR A 474 12.17 13.12 29.01
CA THR A 474 13.58 12.68 28.92
C THR A 474 13.76 11.24 29.42
N ASN A 475 12.80 10.71 30.18
CA ASN A 475 12.80 9.36 30.74
C ASN A 475 11.73 8.46 30.12
N LEU A 476 11.01 8.93 29.10
CA LEU A 476 10.01 8.11 28.43
C LEU A 476 10.70 6.86 27.86
N PRO A 477 10.29 5.67 28.30
CA PRO A 477 10.58 4.48 27.56
C PRO A 477 9.89 4.67 26.19
N LEU A 478 10.71 4.90 25.18
CA LEU A 478 10.19 4.90 23.81
C LEU A 478 9.57 3.55 23.54
N PRO A 479 8.46 3.48 22.84
CA PRO A 479 7.87 2.19 22.48
C PRO A 479 8.97 1.33 21.85
N ALA A 480 9.10 0.11 22.32
CA ALA A 480 10.16 -0.82 21.96
C ALA A 480 10.23 -1.13 20.43
N LYS A 481 9.18 -0.80 19.69
CA LYS A 481 9.13 -0.88 18.23
C LYS A 481 8.51 0.40 17.70
N PHE A 482 9.32 1.21 17.07
CA PHE A 482 8.89 2.41 16.38
C PHE A 482 9.39 2.37 14.96
N ALA A 483 8.54 1.99 14.01
CA ALA A 483 8.85 2.10 12.60
C ALA A 483 8.59 3.54 12.16
N LEU A 484 9.66 4.31 11.97
CA LEU A 484 9.55 5.53 11.19
C LEU A 484 9.18 5.17 9.74
N PRO A 485 8.50 6.10 9.04
CA PRO A 485 8.24 5.95 7.62
C PRO A 485 9.51 5.48 6.89
N PRO A 486 9.40 4.60 5.90
CA PRO A 486 10.55 4.07 5.17
C PRO A 486 11.51 5.13 4.60
N ALA A 487 11.07 6.39 4.46
CA ALA A 487 11.91 7.53 4.04
C ALA A 487 13.00 7.93 5.06
N VAL A 488 12.97 7.39 6.28
CA VAL A 488 13.87 7.77 7.39
C VAL A 488 14.72 6.58 7.87
N TYR A 489 14.77 5.50 7.10
CA TYR A 489 15.66 4.39 7.41
C TYR A 489 17.08 4.69 6.93
N TYR A 490 18.01 4.68 7.86
CA TYR A 490 19.42 4.65 7.56
C TYR A 490 19.89 3.20 7.64
N THR A 491 20.55 2.74 6.59
CA THR A 491 21.22 1.45 6.56
C THR A 491 22.72 1.72 6.47
N LEU A 492 23.51 1.10 7.34
CA LEU A 492 24.95 1.04 7.18
C LEU A 492 25.21 0.13 5.96
N GLU A 493 25.44 0.73 4.79
CA GLU A 493 25.86 -0.03 3.63
C GLU A 493 27.34 -0.41 3.80
N THR A 494 27.65 -1.67 3.55
CA THR A 494 29.04 -2.09 3.34
C THR A 494 29.52 -1.48 2.03
N PRO A 495 30.72 -0.92 1.96
CA PRO A 495 31.28 -0.31 0.76
C PRO A 495 31.39 -1.26 -0.42
#